data_89ba9fedc326f03e8a0a47e761e6c275
#
_entry.id   89ba9fedc326f03e8a0a47e761e6c275
#
_cell.length_a   1.000
_cell.length_b   1.000
_cell.length_c   1.000
_cell.angle_alpha   90.00
_cell.angle_beta   90.00
_cell.angle_gamma   90.00
#
_symmetry.space_group_name_H-M   'P 1'
#
loop_
_entity.id
_entity.type
_entity.pdbx_description
1 polymer ?
#
loop_
_entity_poly.entity_id
_entity_poly.type
_entity_poly.pdbx_seq_one_letter_code
_entity_poly.pdbx_strand_id
1 'polypeptide(L)'
;SISLLMLVMTGCQEAKLKTVIAVANKQCPLDMGEVGKITSIIYDGNNVVYTLNMNEEITDIKMLKDNPEIMKSSIKMMFQNPAADVKQMLKLMTECNSGLYMIFVGNKSGEQATCELTSEELKEVLNTNVNPAQSEQTKLEAQLKIANLQFPMKASEEVMVEKIEVIGESVVYICSVDEELSPISQIKENAAEVKESIVSMLASQTDPATQLFIKTCVNNNKNIMYRYIGKESGKQHDVVIPVSDLKKMLIEK
;
A
#
# COMPACT_ATOMS: atom_id res chain seq x y z
N SER A 1 15.56 32.70 -31.35
CA SER A 1 16.32 32.94 -30.10
C SER A 1 15.67 32.35 -28.84
N ILE A 2 14.36 32.38 -28.73
CA ILE A 2 13.62 31.84 -27.55
C ILE A 2 13.60 30.28 -27.52
N SER A 3 13.53 29.66 -28.69
CA SER A 3 13.51 28.20 -28.85
C SER A 3 14.81 27.51 -28.40
N LEU A 4 15.97 28.18 -28.60
CA LEU A 4 17.28 27.65 -28.24
C LEU A 4 17.52 27.69 -26.71
N LEU A 5 16.95 28.69 -26.03
CA LEU A 5 17.06 28.82 -24.56
C LEU A 5 16.25 27.76 -23.80
N MET A 6 15.08 27.37 -24.35
CA MET A 6 14.28 26.28 -23.77
C MET A 6 14.95 24.90 -23.90
N LEU A 7 15.66 24.64 -24.98
CA LEU A 7 16.42 23.39 -25.20
C LEU A 7 17.57 23.22 -24.20
N VAL A 8 18.22 24.30 -23.79
CA VAL A 8 19.33 24.27 -22.84
C VAL A 8 18.81 24.02 -21.41
N MET A 9 17.63 24.54 -21.06
CA MET A 9 17.01 24.36 -19.74
C MET A 9 16.53 22.92 -19.54
N THR A 10 15.93 22.29 -20.55
CA THR A 10 15.49 20.89 -20.49
C THR A 10 16.66 19.92 -20.37
N GLY A 11 17.76 20.14 -21.08
CA GLY A 11 18.97 19.31 -20.99
C GLY A 11 19.62 19.33 -19.61
N CYS A 12 19.55 20.46 -18.89
CA CYS A 12 20.08 20.56 -17.52
C CYS A 12 19.22 19.78 -16.50
N GLN A 13 17.91 19.82 -16.63
CA GLN A 13 16.99 19.09 -15.74
C GLN A 13 17.06 17.57 -15.99
N GLU A 14 17.13 17.15 -17.24
CA GLU A 14 17.29 15.74 -17.60
C GLU A 14 18.62 15.16 -17.08
N ALA A 15 19.72 15.90 -17.17
CA ALA A 15 21.00 15.48 -16.61
C ALA A 15 20.92 15.31 -15.09
N LYS A 16 20.21 16.23 -14.42
CA LYS A 16 19.94 16.15 -12.97
C LYS A 16 19.09 14.92 -12.64
N LEU A 17 18.02 14.66 -13.39
CA LEU A 17 17.17 13.47 -13.21
C LEU A 17 17.99 12.18 -13.35
N LYS A 18 18.78 12.06 -14.42
CA LYS A 18 19.68 10.92 -14.65
C LYS A 18 20.63 10.70 -13.47
N THR A 19 21.20 11.76 -12.93
CA THR A 19 22.13 11.68 -11.79
C THR A 19 21.43 11.19 -10.52
N VAL A 20 20.26 11.75 -10.20
CA VAL A 20 19.47 11.36 -9.02
C VAL A 20 19.05 9.88 -9.14
N ILE A 21 18.55 9.47 -10.29
CA ILE A 21 18.15 8.08 -10.53
C ILE A 21 19.35 7.13 -10.46
N ALA A 22 20.50 7.48 -11.01
CA ALA A 22 21.71 6.67 -10.93
C ALA A 22 22.18 6.48 -9.47
N VAL A 23 22.05 7.51 -8.63
CA VAL A 23 22.35 7.42 -7.20
C VAL A 23 21.35 6.50 -6.48
N ALA A 24 20.05 6.66 -6.75
CA ALA A 24 19.02 5.80 -6.19
C ALA A 24 19.21 4.32 -6.59
N ASN A 25 19.53 4.07 -7.85
CA ASN A 25 19.75 2.70 -8.35
C ASN A 25 20.94 2.00 -7.69
N LYS A 26 21.98 2.74 -7.27
CA LYS A 26 23.13 2.17 -6.54
C LYS A 26 22.76 1.62 -5.17
N GLN A 27 21.62 2.03 -4.62
CA GLN A 27 21.11 1.55 -3.34
C GLN A 27 20.27 0.27 -3.51
N CYS A 28 19.92 -0.09 -4.74
CA CYS A 28 19.18 -1.32 -4.99
C CYS A 28 20.07 -2.57 -4.79
N PRO A 29 19.49 -3.68 -4.30
CA PRO A 29 18.08 -3.85 -3.98
C PRO A 29 17.68 -3.16 -2.67
N LEU A 30 16.57 -2.40 -2.71
CA LEU A 30 15.97 -1.79 -1.52
C LEU A 30 14.90 -2.74 -0.97
N ASP A 31 15.06 -3.12 0.28
CA ASP A 31 14.14 -4.01 0.97
C ASP A 31 12.80 -3.29 1.28
N MET A 32 11.68 -3.96 1.00
CA MET A 32 10.32 -3.52 1.34
C MET A 32 9.67 -4.46 2.38
N GLY A 33 10.49 -5.23 3.10
CA GLY A 33 10.03 -6.22 4.06
C GLY A 33 9.46 -7.47 3.39
N GLU A 34 8.43 -8.05 4.00
CA GLU A 34 7.83 -9.29 3.50
C GLU A 34 7.18 -9.15 2.12
N VAL A 35 6.81 -7.94 1.72
CA VAL A 35 6.16 -7.65 0.42
C VAL A 35 7.11 -7.88 -0.76
N GLY A 36 8.42 -7.68 -0.56
CA GLY A 36 9.41 -7.85 -1.61
C GLY A 36 10.54 -6.83 -1.58
N LYS A 37 11.07 -6.47 -2.74
CA LYS A 37 12.18 -5.51 -2.86
C LYS A 37 12.15 -4.76 -4.18
N ILE A 38 12.63 -3.51 -4.17
CA ILE A 38 12.91 -2.76 -5.40
C ILE A 38 14.27 -3.21 -5.89
N THR A 39 14.32 -3.84 -7.06
CA THR A 39 15.55 -4.42 -7.63
C THR A 39 16.29 -3.46 -8.53
N SER A 40 15.60 -2.50 -9.15
CA SER A 40 16.22 -1.46 -9.95
C SER A 40 15.36 -0.22 -10.06
N ILE A 41 16.04 0.93 -10.25
CA ILE A 41 15.44 2.22 -10.57
C ILE A 41 16.26 2.81 -11.71
N ILE A 42 15.69 2.93 -12.91
CA ILE A 42 16.39 3.42 -14.09
C ILE A 42 15.60 4.54 -14.78
N TYR A 43 16.29 5.32 -15.59
CA TYR A 43 15.68 6.28 -16.50
C TYR A 43 15.90 5.82 -17.93
N ASP A 44 14.83 5.53 -18.66
CA ASP A 44 14.89 4.99 -20.03
C ASP A 44 14.89 6.06 -21.13
N GLY A 45 14.82 7.34 -20.75
CA GLY A 45 14.72 8.48 -21.65
C GLY A 45 13.32 9.09 -21.72
N ASN A 46 12.27 8.34 -21.31
CA ASN A 46 10.88 8.78 -21.22
C ASN A 46 10.33 8.68 -19.81
N ASN A 47 10.64 7.59 -19.12
CA ASN A 47 10.08 7.26 -17.82
C ASN A 47 11.18 6.97 -16.80
N VAL A 48 10.86 7.22 -15.53
CA VAL A 48 11.57 6.60 -14.41
C VAL A 48 10.94 5.24 -14.17
N VAL A 49 11.73 4.19 -14.35
CA VAL A 49 11.26 2.79 -14.31
C VAL A 49 11.70 2.14 -13.01
N TYR A 50 10.74 1.68 -12.21
CA TYR A 50 10.95 0.89 -11.02
C TYR A 50 10.67 -0.58 -11.31
N THR A 51 11.61 -1.46 -11.00
CA THR A 51 11.38 -2.91 -11.01
C THR A 51 11.29 -3.41 -9.58
N LEU A 52 10.16 -4.03 -9.24
CA LEU A 52 9.84 -4.56 -7.93
C LEU A 52 9.74 -6.08 -8.01
N ASN A 53 10.54 -6.77 -7.22
CA ASN A 53 10.42 -8.22 -7.06
C ASN A 53 9.49 -8.49 -5.88
N MET A 54 8.30 -9.04 -6.16
CA MET A 54 7.21 -9.19 -5.21
C MET A 54 7.17 -10.61 -4.64
N ASN A 55 6.90 -10.70 -3.36
CA ASN A 55 6.68 -11.97 -2.70
C ASN A 55 5.27 -12.50 -3.03
N GLU A 56 5.19 -13.56 -3.83
CA GLU A 56 3.92 -14.17 -4.28
C GLU A 56 3.19 -14.95 -3.19
N GLU A 57 3.78 -15.12 -2.01
CA GLU A 57 3.05 -15.64 -0.85
C GLU A 57 2.08 -14.61 -0.27
N ILE A 58 2.33 -13.31 -0.56
CA ILE A 58 1.55 -12.18 -0.04
C ILE A 58 0.86 -11.42 -1.17
N THR A 59 1.48 -11.34 -2.36
CA THR A 59 1.00 -10.54 -3.48
C THR A 59 0.65 -11.41 -4.68
N ASP A 60 -0.60 -11.44 -5.07
CA ASP A 60 -1.04 -12.10 -6.30
C ASP A 60 -0.77 -11.18 -7.52
N ILE A 61 0.29 -11.48 -8.28
CA ILE A 61 0.69 -10.73 -9.48
C ILE A 61 -0.39 -10.81 -10.57
N LYS A 62 -1.04 -11.96 -10.71
CA LYS A 62 -2.11 -12.13 -11.69
C LYS A 62 -3.28 -11.20 -11.37
N MET A 63 -3.64 -11.07 -10.10
CA MET A 63 -4.70 -10.17 -9.66
C MET A 63 -4.36 -8.70 -9.94
N LEU A 64 -3.10 -8.27 -9.73
CA LEU A 64 -2.65 -6.93 -10.10
C LEU A 64 -2.75 -6.71 -11.61
N LYS A 65 -2.33 -7.70 -12.40
CA LYS A 65 -2.37 -7.67 -13.86
C LYS A 65 -3.81 -7.58 -14.41
N ASP A 66 -4.74 -8.30 -13.78
CA ASP A 66 -6.15 -8.34 -14.19
C ASP A 66 -6.93 -7.07 -13.76
N ASN A 67 -6.36 -6.23 -12.86
CA ASN A 67 -7.00 -5.01 -12.34
C ASN A 67 -6.13 -3.75 -12.50
N PRO A 68 -5.66 -3.42 -13.72
CA PRO A 68 -4.70 -2.33 -13.95
C PRO A 68 -5.25 -0.95 -13.55
N GLU A 69 -6.53 -0.69 -13.76
CA GLU A 69 -7.17 0.60 -13.41
C GLU A 69 -7.26 0.81 -11.90
N ILE A 70 -7.57 -0.24 -11.14
CA ILE A 70 -7.59 -0.17 -9.68
C ILE A 70 -6.19 0.09 -9.15
N MET A 71 -5.19 -0.61 -9.67
CA MET A 71 -3.79 -0.43 -9.31
C MET A 71 -3.33 1.00 -9.61
N LYS A 72 -3.57 1.49 -10.83
CA LYS A 72 -3.21 2.85 -11.26
C LYS A 72 -3.88 3.92 -10.40
N SER A 73 -5.18 3.81 -10.19
CA SER A 73 -5.95 4.72 -9.34
C SER A 73 -5.40 4.76 -7.91
N SER A 74 -5.08 3.60 -7.34
CA SER A 74 -4.54 3.49 -5.98
C SER A 74 -3.15 4.12 -5.87
N ILE A 75 -2.27 3.90 -6.85
CA ILE A 75 -0.94 4.52 -6.89
C ILE A 75 -1.06 6.05 -7.01
N LYS A 76 -1.93 6.58 -7.89
CA LYS A 76 -2.22 8.04 -7.97
C LYS A 76 -2.66 8.61 -6.62
N MET A 77 -3.54 7.91 -5.92
CA MET A 77 -4.03 8.34 -4.61
C MET A 77 -2.92 8.35 -3.55
N MET A 78 -2.01 7.36 -3.56
CA MET A 78 -0.88 7.31 -2.63
C MET A 78 0.11 8.46 -2.82
N PHE A 79 0.23 9.01 -4.03
CA PHE A 79 1.05 10.18 -4.32
C PHE A 79 0.35 11.52 -4.06
N GLN A 80 -0.89 11.54 -3.64
CA GLN A 80 -1.54 12.79 -3.20
C GLN A 80 -0.90 13.29 -1.90
N ASN A 81 -0.50 14.56 -1.88
CA ASN A 81 0.22 15.18 -0.77
C ASN A 81 1.46 14.36 -0.30
N PRO A 82 2.41 14.09 -1.20
CA PRO A 82 3.57 13.27 -0.90
C PRO A 82 4.55 13.98 0.07
N ALA A 83 5.43 13.21 0.70
CA ALA A 83 6.54 13.76 1.47
C ALA A 83 7.42 14.69 0.61
N ALA A 84 8.16 15.61 1.23
CA ALA A 84 8.87 16.67 0.52
C ALA A 84 9.89 16.15 -0.51
N ASP A 85 10.62 15.09 -0.20
CA ASP A 85 11.58 14.42 -1.07
C ASP A 85 10.91 13.75 -2.28
N VAL A 86 9.81 13.04 -2.04
CA VAL A 86 9.00 12.43 -3.10
C VAL A 86 8.39 13.51 -4.00
N LYS A 87 7.89 14.61 -3.41
CA LYS A 87 7.36 15.75 -4.15
C LYS A 87 8.42 16.38 -5.06
N GLN A 88 9.65 16.53 -4.57
CA GLN A 88 10.77 17.06 -5.37
C GLN A 88 11.11 16.13 -6.54
N MET A 89 11.12 14.81 -6.32
CA MET A 89 11.37 13.84 -7.38
C MET A 89 10.28 13.90 -8.45
N LEU A 90 9.01 13.84 -8.05
CA LEU A 90 7.88 13.93 -9.00
C LEU A 90 7.92 15.24 -9.80
N LYS A 91 8.26 16.36 -9.15
CA LYS A 91 8.42 17.66 -9.81
C LYS A 91 9.55 17.62 -10.85
N LEU A 92 10.70 17.06 -10.48
CA LEU A 92 11.82 16.92 -11.43
C LEU A 92 11.45 16.03 -12.62
N MET A 93 10.73 14.94 -12.40
CA MET A 93 10.23 14.08 -13.47
C MET A 93 9.29 14.84 -14.40
N THR A 94 8.34 15.61 -13.86
CA THR A 94 7.38 16.39 -14.68
C THR A 94 8.05 17.55 -15.43
N GLU A 95 9.12 18.16 -14.88
CA GLU A 95 9.93 19.16 -15.56
C GLU A 95 10.71 18.57 -16.74
N CYS A 96 11.05 17.28 -16.68
CA CYS A 96 11.67 16.54 -17.78
C CYS A 96 10.64 15.89 -18.73
N ASN A 97 9.35 16.15 -18.54
CA ASN A 97 8.26 15.47 -19.25
C ASN A 97 8.32 13.95 -19.15
N SER A 98 8.80 13.44 -18.02
CA SER A 98 8.98 12.01 -17.75
C SER A 98 7.83 11.47 -16.91
N GLY A 99 7.39 10.26 -17.22
CA GLY A 99 6.42 9.51 -16.45
C GLY A 99 7.07 8.58 -15.43
N LEU A 100 6.23 7.87 -14.69
CA LEU A 100 6.59 6.79 -13.77
C LEU A 100 6.11 5.47 -14.38
N TYR A 101 7.00 4.50 -14.50
CA TYR A 101 6.69 3.16 -14.95
C TYR A 101 7.09 2.15 -13.88
N MET A 102 6.14 1.35 -13.41
CA MET A 102 6.38 0.35 -12.36
C MET A 102 6.16 -1.05 -12.93
N ILE A 103 7.12 -1.94 -12.71
CA ILE A 103 7.11 -3.34 -13.12
C ILE A 103 7.12 -4.19 -11.85
N PHE A 104 6.03 -4.87 -11.58
CA PHE A 104 5.89 -5.82 -10.48
C PHE A 104 6.17 -7.23 -11.02
N VAL A 105 7.18 -7.89 -10.49
CA VAL A 105 7.65 -9.21 -10.94
C VAL A 105 7.46 -10.20 -9.80
N GLY A 106 6.73 -11.27 -10.02
CA GLY A 106 6.59 -12.36 -9.05
C GLY A 106 7.91 -13.08 -8.81
N ASN A 107 8.27 -13.27 -7.55
CA ASN A 107 9.55 -13.89 -7.18
C ASN A 107 9.63 -15.39 -7.50
N LYS A 108 8.51 -16.07 -7.67
CA LYS A 108 8.41 -17.51 -7.97
C LYS A 108 8.05 -17.76 -9.43
N SER A 109 7.01 -17.12 -9.93
CA SER A 109 6.48 -17.32 -11.28
C SER A 109 7.24 -16.53 -12.35
N GLY A 110 7.82 -15.38 -11.99
CA GLY A 110 8.34 -14.41 -12.95
C GLY A 110 7.24 -13.67 -13.74
N GLU A 111 5.96 -13.88 -13.41
CA GLU A 111 4.86 -13.12 -14.00
C GLU A 111 5.02 -11.63 -13.70
N GLN A 112 4.50 -10.80 -14.61
CA GLN A 112 4.64 -9.35 -14.50
C GLN A 112 3.28 -8.66 -14.57
N ALA A 113 3.11 -7.67 -13.69
CA ALA A 113 2.09 -6.63 -13.79
C ALA A 113 2.78 -5.28 -13.95
N THR A 114 2.19 -4.35 -14.69
CA THR A 114 2.79 -3.04 -14.94
C THR A 114 1.80 -1.93 -14.67
N CYS A 115 2.32 -0.79 -14.20
CA CYS A 115 1.55 0.43 -14.03
C CYS A 115 2.33 1.62 -14.55
N GLU A 116 1.69 2.45 -15.36
CA GLU A 116 2.26 3.68 -15.88
C GLU A 116 1.45 4.89 -15.42
N LEU A 117 2.15 5.91 -14.91
CA LEU A 117 1.63 7.26 -14.72
C LEU A 117 2.37 8.18 -15.68
N THR A 118 1.64 8.81 -16.59
CA THR A 118 2.22 9.78 -17.51
C THR A 118 2.70 11.03 -16.79
N SER A 119 3.53 11.84 -17.45
CA SER A 119 3.96 13.15 -16.91
C SER A 119 2.77 14.06 -16.60
N GLU A 120 1.72 14.03 -17.42
CA GLU A 120 0.49 14.77 -17.21
C GLU A 120 -0.25 14.30 -15.96
N GLU A 121 -0.38 12.99 -15.78
CA GLU A 121 -1.00 12.41 -14.58
C GLU A 121 -0.21 12.73 -13.30
N LEU A 122 1.12 12.75 -13.38
CA LEU A 122 1.97 13.18 -12.26
C LEU A 122 1.79 14.68 -11.95
N LYS A 123 1.63 15.53 -12.97
CA LYS A 123 1.30 16.97 -12.80
C LYS A 123 -0.06 17.16 -12.14
N GLU A 124 -1.06 16.38 -12.54
CA GLU A 124 -2.39 16.39 -11.90
C GLU A 124 -2.28 16.07 -10.42
N VAL A 125 -1.58 14.98 -10.07
CA VAL A 125 -1.35 14.56 -8.68
C VAL A 125 -0.64 15.65 -7.87
N LEU A 126 0.39 16.30 -8.42
CA LEU A 126 1.13 17.38 -7.77
C LEU A 126 0.30 18.65 -7.56
N ASN A 127 -0.64 18.93 -8.47
CA ASN A 127 -1.49 20.12 -8.44
C ASN A 127 -2.79 19.91 -7.66
N THR A 128 -3.08 18.68 -7.25
CA THR A 128 -4.27 18.38 -6.44
C THR A 128 -4.08 18.95 -5.04
N ASN A 129 -4.77 20.07 -4.76
CA ASN A 129 -4.83 20.67 -3.43
C ASN A 129 -5.79 19.85 -2.55
N VAL A 130 -5.27 18.81 -1.92
CA VAL A 130 -6.02 18.02 -0.93
C VAL A 130 -5.62 18.50 0.46
N ASN A 131 -6.61 18.76 1.28
CA ASN A 131 -6.33 19.05 2.68
C ASN A 131 -5.69 17.80 3.35
N PRO A 132 -4.77 17.93 4.32
CA PRO A 132 -4.05 16.79 4.89
C PRO A 132 -4.94 15.66 5.40
N ALA A 133 -6.07 15.97 6.05
CA ALA A 133 -7.00 14.96 6.53
C ALA A 133 -7.68 14.19 5.39
N GLN A 134 -8.06 14.88 4.32
CA GLN A 134 -8.63 14.25 3.12
C GLN A 134 -7.59 13.39 2.40
N SER A 135 -6.33 13.83 2.36
CA SER A 135 -5.22 13.04 1.81
C SER A 135 -5.02 11.73 2.57
N GLU A 136 -5.03 11.75 3.90
CA GLU A 136 -4.89 10.54 4.72
C GLU A 136 -6.08 9.58 4.55
N GLN A 137 -7.30 10.10 4.46
CA GLN A 137 -8.48 9.30 4.13
C GLN A 137 -8.34 8.64 2.75
N THR A 138 -7.92 9.39 1.74
CA THR A 138 -7.72 8.88 0.39
C THR A 138 -6.64 7.79 0.34
N LYS A 139 -5.56 7.94 1.11
CA LYS A 139 -4.52 6.91 1.25
C LYS A 139 -5.08 5.63 1.87
N LEU A 140 -5.89 5.76 2.92
CA LEU A 140 -6.54 4.60 3.54
C LEU A 140 -7.45 3.88 2.52
N GLU A 141 -8.30 4.61 1.81
CA GLU A 141 -9.17 4.05 0.78
C GLU A 141 -8.39 3.31 -0.32
N ALA A 142 -7.25 3.87 -0.76
CA ALA A 142 -6.37 3.25 -1.73
C ALA A 142 -5.77 1.94 -1.22
N GLN A 143 -5.27 1.93 0.02
CA GLN A 143 -4.73 0.72 0.66
C GLN A 143 -5.80 -0.37 0.79
N LEU A 144 -7.03 -0.01 1.19
CA LEU A 144 -8.13 -0.97 1.30
C LEU A 144 -8.54 -1.55 -0.05
N LYS A 145 -8.54 -0.75 -1.12
CA LYS A 145 -8.83 -1.24 -2.48
C LYS A 145 -7.81 -2.29 -2.92
N ILE A 146 -6.52 -2.03 -2.69
CA ILE A 146 -5.45 -3.00 -3.02
C ILE A 146 -5.60 -4.26 -2.16
N ALA A 147 -5.80 -4.12 -0.86
CA ALA A 147 -5.95 -5.26 0.04
C ALA A 147 -7.15 -6.14 -0.35
N ASN A 148 -8.28 -5.53 -0.74
CA ASN A 148 -9.47 -6.27 -1.15
C ASN A 148 -9.30 -7.06 -2.45
N LEU A 149 -8.29 -6.76 -3.27
CA LEU A 149 -7.97 -7.60 -4.43
C LEU A 149 -7.45 -9.00 -4.04
N GLN A 150 -6.94 -9.14 -2.81
CA GLN A 150 -6.35 -10.39 -2.31
C GLN A 150 -7.35 -11.25 -1.51
N PHE A 151 -8.54 -10.73 -1.22
CA PHE A 151 -9.55 -11.46 -0.49
C PHE A 151 -10.53 -12.20 -1.43
N PRO A 152 -11.13 -13.33 -0.99
CA PRO A 152 -11.01 -13.95 0.33
C PRO A 152 -9.66 -14.64 0.56
N MET A 153 -9.13 -14.57 1.79
CA MET A 153 -7.86 -15.16 2.17
C MET A 153 -8.01 -15.99 3.45
N LYS A 154 -7.42 -17.18 3.46
CA LYS A 154 -7.44 -18.07 4.61
C LYS A 154 -6.49 -17.55 5.70
N ALA A 155 -7.03 -17.18 6.86
CA ALA A 155 -6.25 -16.76 8.02
C ALA A 155 -5.84 -17.95 8.92
N SER A 156 -6.73 -18.95 9.06
CA SER A 156 -6.48 -20.21 9.74
C SER A 156 -7.35 -21.31 9.15
N GLU A 157 -7.35 -22.52 9.72
CA GLU A 157 -8.22 -23.60 9.23
C GLU A 157 -9.70 -23.24 9.34
N GLU A 158 -10.05 -22.55 10.42
CA GLU A 158 -11.42 -22.17 10.75
C GLU A 158 -11.83 -20.77 10.31
N VAL A 159 -10.88 -19.87 9.97
CA VAL A 159 -11.15 -18.45 9.69
C VAL A 159 -10.73 -18.05 8.28
N MET A 160 -11.67 -17.49 7.54
CA MET A 160 -11.46 -16.85 6.24
C MET A 160 -11.67 -15.33 6.37
N VAL A 161 -10.71 -14.52 5.95
CA VAL A 161 -10.92 -13.07 5.78
C VAL A 161 -11.59 -12.85 4.43
N GLU A 162 -12.81 -12.35 4.44
CA GLU A 162 -13.64 -12.15 3.24
C GLU A 162 -13.36 -10.81 2.56
N LYS A 163 -13.18 -9.75 3.35
CA LYS A 163 -12.90 -8.39 2.90
C LYS A 163 -12.47 -7.50 4.05
N ILE A 164 -12.00 -6.29 3.68
CA ILE A 164 -11.70 -5.21 4.62
C ILE A 164 -12.42 -3.94 4.18
N GLU A 165 -13.06 -3.23 5.12
CA GLU A 165 -13.80 -2.00 4.81
C GLU A 165 -13.82 -1.04 6.00
N VAL A 166 -14.15 0.24 5.75
CA VAL A 166 -14.36 1.21 6.83
C VAL A 166 -15.81 1.17 7.27
N ILE A 167 -16.04 0.90 8.56
CA ILE A 167 -17.36 0.97 9.21
C ILE A 167 -17.25 1.88 10.43
N GLY A 168 -17.86 3.05 10.35
CA GLY A 168 -17.81 4.06 11.42
C GLY A 168 -16.37 4.48 11.75
N GLU A 169 -15.95 4.27 12.99
CA GLU A 169 -14.62 4.63 13.48
C GLU A 169 -13.57 3.51 13.32
N SER A 170 -13.88 2.46 12.58
CA SER A 170 -13.02 1.29 12.47
C SER A 170 -12.74 0.90 11.03
N VAL A 171 -11.52 0.41 10.79
CA VAL A 171 -11.18 -0.44 9.66
C VAL A 171 -11.50 -1.87 10.07
N VAL A 172 -12.43 -2.50 9.38
CA VAL A 172 -13.03 -3.78 9.78
C VAL A 172 -12.63 -4.89 8.85
N TYR A 173 -11.93 -5.89 9.37
CA TYR A 173 -11.73 -7.17 8.72
C TYR A 173 -12.98 -8.03 8.93
N ILE A 174 -13.70 -8.32 7.87
CA ILE A 174 -14.87 -9.21 7.88
C ILE A 174 -14.35 -10.64 7.73
N CYS A 175 -14.56 -11.44 8.78
CA CYS A 175 -14.07 -12.82 8.84
C CYS A 175 -15.24 -13.80 8.93
N SER A 176 -15.29 -14.78 8.05
CA SER A 176 -16.19 -15.92 8.20
C SER A 176 -15.52 -17.04 8.98
N VAL A 177 -16.26 -17.67 9.86
CA VAL A 177 -15.78 -18.71 10.78
C VAL A 177 -16.55 -20.01 10.53
N ASP A 178 -15.80 -21.09 10.38
CA ASP A 178 -16.34 -22.45 10.35
C ASP A 178 -16.68 -22.86 11.81
N GLU A 179 -17.97 -22.90 12.13
CA GLU A 179 -18.44 -23.14 13.48
C GLU A 179 -18.36 -24.61 13.91
N GLU A 180 -18.15 -25.54 12.97
CA GLU A 180 -17.84 -26.93 13.31
C GLU A 180 -16.46 -27.05 13.97
N LEU A 181 -15.52 -26.17 13.59
CA LEU A 181 -14.16 -26.14 14.14
C LEU A 181 -14.02 -25.14 15.30
N SER A 182 -14.68 -23.97 15.22
CA SER A 182 -14.56 -22.91 16.21
C SER A 182 -15.89 -22.15 16.38
N PRO A 183 -16.72 -22.49 17.36
CA PRO A 183 -17.98 -21.78 17.62
C PRO A 183 -17.77 -20.30 17.97
N ILE A 184 -18.62 -19.41 17.49
CA ILE A 184 -18.55 -17.96 17.80
C ILE A 184 -18.64 -17.68 19.31
N SER A 185 -19.35 -18.51 20.05
CA SER A 185 -19.39 -18.42 21.54
C SER A 185 -18.00 -18.55 22.14
N GLN A 186 -17.15 -19.44 21.63
CA GLN A 186 -15.80 -19.64 22.11
C GLN A 186 -14.90 -18.42 21.82
N ILE A 187 -15.02 -17.81 20.62
CA ILE A 187 -14.33 -16.56 20.31
C ILE A 187 -14.75 -15.45 21.27
N LYS A 188 -16.04 -15.37 21.58
CA LYS A 188 -16.59 -14.40 22.52
C LYS A 188 -16.08 -14.62 23.96
N GLU A 189 -16.04 -15.85 24.44
CA GLU A 189 -15.55 -16.21 25.76
C GLU A 189 -14.06 -15.91 25.93
N ASN A 190 -13.27 -16.11 24.85
CA ASN A 190 -11.82 -15.87 24.82
C ASN A 190 -11.43 -14.54 24.15
N ALA A 191 -12.37 -13.57 24.05
CA ALA A 191 -12.17 -12.33 23.29
C ALA A 191 -10.92 -11.53 23.73
N ALA A 192 -10.57 -11.58 25.03
CA ALA A 192 -9.37 -10.92 25.55
C ALA A 192 -8.08 -11.57 25.01
N GLU A 193 -8.02 -12.91 25.00
CA GLU A 193 -6.87 -13.67 24.48
C GLU A 193 -6.74 -13.50 22.95
N VAL A 194 -7.87 -13.52 22.24
CA VAL A 194 -7.91 -13.26 20.80
C VAL A 194 -7.37 -11.87 20.50
N LYS A 195 -7.81 -10.84 21.25
CA LYS A 195 -7.31 -9.48 21.12
C LYS A 195 -5.80 -9.40 21.36
N GLU A 196 -5.32 -10.00 22.44
CA GLU A 196 -3.89 -10.00 22.79
C GLU A 196 -3.05 -10.68 21.71
N SER A 197 -3.53 -11.78 21.16
CA SER A 197 -2.91 -12.50 20.06
C SER A 197 -2.79 -11.62 18.79
N ILE A 198 -3.86 -10.91 18.42
CA ILE A 198 -3.86 -9.98 17.27
C ILE A 198 -2.90 -8.81 17.54
N VAL A 199 -2.93 -8.22 18.72
CA VAL A 199 -2.03 -7.13 19.12
C VAL A 199 -0.57 -7.58 19.01
N SER A 200 -0.24 -8.75 19.53
CA SER A 200 1.09 -9.33 19.46
C SER A 200 1.53 -9.60 18.01
N MET A 201 0.63 -10.13 17.19
CA MET A 201 0.86 -10.35 15.77
C MET A 201 1.18 -9.02 15.06
N LEU A 202 0.33 -8.00 15.20
CA LEU A 202 0.54 -6.70 14.57
C LEU A 202 1.82 -6.00 15.06
N ALA A 203 2.12 -6.08 16.35
CA ALA A 203 3.33 -5.50 16.93
C ALA A 203 4.61 -6.20 16.46
N SER A 204 4.55 -7.51 16.19
CA SER A 204 5.69 -8.28 15.67
C SER A 204 5.99 -8.00 14.19
N GLN A 205 5.03 -7.49 13.43
CA GLN A 205 5.22 -7.15 12.02
C GLN A 205 6.15 -5.93 11.88
N THR A 206 7.27 -6.13 11.22
CA THR A 206 8.28 -5.08 10.98
C THR A 206 8.31 -4.63 9.53
N ASP A 207 7.53 -5.27 8.67
CA ASP A 207 7.49 -4.93 7.26
C ASP A 207 6.92 -3.52 7.03
N PRO A 208 7.47 -2.77 6.06
CA PRO A 208 7.06 -1.40 5.80
C PRO A 208 5.59 -1.24 5.41
N ALA A 209 4.99 -2.24 4.76
CA ALA A 209 3.60 -2.16 4.32
C ALA A 209 2.63 -2.20 5.50
N THR A 210 2.82 -3.15 6.42
CA THR A 210 2.02 -3.24 7.66
C THR A 210 2.22 -2.01 8.54
N GLN A 211 3.47 -1.53 8.69
CA GLN A 211 3.75 -0.31 9.46
C GLN A 211 3.08 0.93 8.83
N LEU A 212 3.12 1.05 7.50
CA LEU A 212 2.42 2.13 6.79
C LEU A 212 0.91 2.05 6.98
N PHE A 213 0.33 0.85 6.92
CA PHE A 213 -1.10 0.64 7.13
C PHE A 213 -1.53 1.03 8.55
N ILE A 214 -0.81 0.57 9.59
CA ILE A 214 -1.07 0.96 10.99
C ILE A 214 -0.97 2.48 11.14
N LYS A 215 0.07 3.11 10.57
CA LYS A 215 0.25 4.57 10.59
C LYS A 215 -0.92 5.28 9.91
N THR A 216 -1.39 4.76 8.78
CA THR A 216 -2.54 5.34 8.06
C THR A 216 -3.83 5.21 8.87
N CYS A 217 -4.06 4.08 9.56
CA CYS A 217 -5.18 3.93 10.49
C CYS A 217 -5.10 4.97 11.64
N VAL A 218 -3.92 5.14 12.23
CA VAL A 218 -3.68 6.12 13.30
C VAL A 218 -3.93 7.56 12.82
N ASN A 219 -3.42 7.92 11.64
CA ASN A 219 -3.60 9.26 11.05
C ASN A 219 -5.06 9.59 10.75
N ASN A 220 -5.86 8.56 10.42
CA ASN A 220 -7.30 8.66 10.20
C ASN A 220 -8.13 8.50 11.47
N ASN A 221 -7.49 8.36 12.63
CA ASN A 221 -8.13 8.08 13.92
C ASN A 221 -9.08 6.87 13.85
N LYS A 222 -8.64 5.79 13.17
CA LYS A 222 -9.41 4.55 13.00
C LYS A 222 -8.87 3.45 13.89
N ASN A 223 -9.77 2.75 14.57
CA ASN A 223 -9.48 1.47 15.20
C ASN A 223 -9.28 0.39 14.12
N ILE A 224 -8.64 -0.72 14.47
CA ILE A 224 -8.72 -1.95 13.69
C ILE A 224 -9.70 -2.88 14.41
N MET A 225 -10.63 -3.46 13.66
CA MET A 225 -11.64 -4.37 14.19
C MET A 225 -11.65 -5.67 13.37
N TYR A 226 -11.73 -6.79 14.05
CA TYR A 226 -11.99 -8.09 13.44
C TYR A 226 -13.42 -8.49 13.77
N ARG A 227 -14.26 -8.61 12.76
CA ARG A 227 -15.65 -9.06 12.87
C ARG A 227 -15.75 -10.51 12.45
N TYR A 228 -15.90 -11.37 13.43
CA TYR A 228 -16.08 -12.81 13.22
C TYR A 228 -17.57 -13.12 13.04
N ILE A 229 -17.92 -13.79 11.93
CA ILE A 229 -19.29 -14.16 11.57
C ILE A 229 -19.33 -15.66 11.35
N GLY A 230 -20.12 -16.36 12.13
CA GLY A 230 -20.34 -17.80 11.98
C GLY A 230 -21.06 -18.12 10.69
N LYS A 231 -20.50 -19.04 9.89
CA LYS A 231 -21.07 -19.41 8.57
C LYS A 231 -22.44 -20.04 8.71
N GLU A 232 -22.65 -20.86 9.73
CA GLU A 232 -23.86 -21.62 9.95
C GLU A 232 -24.91 -20.80 10.71
N SER A 233 -24.52 -20.13 11.80
CA SER A 233 -25.46 -19.41 12.66
C SER A 233 -25.72 -17.97 12.28
N GLY A 234 -24.81 -17.34 11.51
CA GLY A 234 -24.82 -15.91 11.23
C GLY A 234 -24.56 -15.04 12.46
N LYS A 235 -24.26 -15.64 13.63
CA LYS A 235 -23.89 -14.88 14.83
C LYS A 235 -22.56 -14.18 14.60
N GLN A 236 -22.39 -13.02 15.24
CA GLN A 236 -21.16 -12.27 15.12
C GLN A 236 -20.56 -11.88 16.47
N HIS A 237 -19.25 -11.69 16.45
CA HIS A 237 -18.49 -11.10 17.56
C HIS A 237 -17.40 -10.18 17.02
N ASP A 238 -17.28 -8.99 17.61
CA ASP A 238 -16.31 -7.98 17.20
C ASP A 238 -15.16 -7.92 18.22
N VAL A 239 -13.92 -8.01 17.73
CA VAL A 239 -12.70 -7.79 18.51
C VAL A 239 -12.07 -6.49 18.04
N VAL A 240 -11.98 -5.48 18.93
CA VAL A 240 -11.51 -4.14 18.61
C VAL A 240 -10.13 -3.89 19.18
N ILE A 241 -9.21 -3.45 18.31
CA ILE A 241 -7.91 -2.89 18.67
C ILE A 241 -8.04 -1.37 18.56
N PRO A 242 -8.09 -0.64 19.67
CA PRO A 242 -8.30 0.80 19.65
C PRO A 242 -7.08 1.52 19.08
N VAL A 243 -7.30 2.70 18.50
CA VAL A 243 -6.24 3.54 17.95
C VAL A 243 -5.14 3.88 18.97
N SER A 244 -5.46 3.92 20.26
CA SER A 244 -4.50 4.10 21.34
C SER A 244 -3.46 2.96 21.42
N ASP A 245 -3.87 1.72 21.17
CA ASP A 245 -2.97 0.58 21.14
C ASP A 245 -2.13 0.57 19.85
N LEU A 246 -2.73 0.94 18.71
CA LEU A 246 -2.01 1.10 17.45
C LEU A 246 -0.90 2.16 17.54
N LYS A 247 -1.16 3.28 18.25
CA LYS A 247 -0.15 4.33 18.49
C LYS A 247 1.07 3.79 19.25
N LYS A 248 0.87 2.93 20.25
CA LYS A 248 1.97 2.33 21.01
C LYS A 248 2.86 1.47 20.10
N MET A 249 2.28 0.69 19.19
CA MET A 249 3.03 -0.15 18.25
C MET A 249 3.96 0.64 17.31
N LEU A 250 3.66 1.92 17.06
CA LEU A 250 4.48 2.82 16.24
C LEU A 250 5.61 3.51 17.02
N ILE A 251 5.49 3.64 18.34
CA ILE A 251 6.43 4.38 19.22
C ILE A 251 7.52 3.44 19.75
N GLU A 252 7.22 2.17 19.94
CA GLU A 252 8.14 1.19 20.54
C GLU A 252 9.21 0.66 19.57
N LYS A 253 9.35 1.27 18.39
CA LYS A 253 10.36 1.00 17.35
C LYS A 253 11.18 2.24 17.06
#